data_bd80a08b2d277077e3e71562dc22c935
#
_entry.id   bd80a08b2d277077e3e71562dc22c935
#
_cell.length_a   1.000
_cell.length_b   1.000
_cell.length_c   1.000
_cell.angle_alpha   90.00
_cell.angle_beta   90.00
_cell.angle_gamma   90.00
#
_symmetry.space_group_name_H-M   'P 1'
#
loop_
_entity.id
_entity.type
_entity.pdbx_description
1 polymer ?
#
loop_
_entity_poly.entity_id
_entity_poly.type
_entity_poly.pdbx_seq_one_letter_code
_entity_poly.pdbx_strand_id
1 'polypeptide(L)'
;MKKIIFIIILAIVVPMFYLIITNYNNIPKLDEEVSAKWSQVQNQYKRRADLIPNLVATVKGYAEHEKSTFVEVTEARSKVSTMNITADTLNNPAAMQQFANAQAGLSSALSKLMLVVEKYPDLKANENFMALQSQLEGTENRITVARKD
;
A
#
# COMPACT_ATOMS: atom_id res chain seq x y z
N MET A 1 34.99 7.81 51.88
CA MET A 1 33.65 7.29 51.56
C MET A 1 32.89 8.19 50.57
N LYS A 2 32.70 9.50 50.82
CA LYS A 2 31.95 10.41 49.89
C LYS A 2 32.49 10.45 48.47
N LYS A 3 33.80 10.48 48.24
CA LYS A 3 34.43 10.48 46.91
C LYS A 3 34.20 9.18 46.13
N ILE A 4 34.18 8.03 46.80
CA ILE A 4 33.93 6.73 46.19
C ILE A 4 32.45 6.64 45.74
N ILE A 5 31.52 7.09 46.59
CA ILE A 5 30.08 7.14 46.26
C ILE A 5 29.86 8.04 45.04
N PHE A 6 30.51 9.21 44.98
CA PHE A 6 30.39 10.13 43.85
C PHE A 6 30.90 9.49 42.53
N ILE A 7 32.02 8.74 42.55
CA ILE A 7 32.54 8.04 41.38
C ILE A 7 31.58 6.96 40.92
N ILE A 8 30.97 6.21 41.84
CA ILE A 8 30.01 5.16 41.52
C ILE A 8 28.75 5.77 40.86
N ILE A 9 28.24 6.86 41.41
CA ILE A 9 27.09 7.57 40.82
C ILE A 9 27.42 8.06 39.41
N LEU A 10 28.60 8.66 39.23
CA LEU A 10 29.04 9.16 37.93
C LEU A 10 29.16 8.00 36.90
N ALA A 11 29.69 6.87 37.33
CA ALA A 11 29.87 5.66 36.50
C ALA A 11 28.52 5.04 36.05
N ILE A 12 27.43 5.30 36.75
CA ILE A 12 26.12 4.84 36.40
C ILE A 12 25.38 5.90 35.55
N VAL A 13 25.42 7.17 35.95
CA VAL A 13 24.69 8.26 35.31
C VAL A 13 25.22 8.56 33.92
N VAL A 14 26.53 8.55 33.69
CA VAL A 14 27.13 8.84 32.37
C VAL A 14 26.71 7.85 31.32
N PRO A 15 26.83 6.52 31.51
CA PRO A 15 26.37 5.56 30.48
C PRO A 15 24.86 5.58 30.31
N MET A 16 24.07 5.79 31.35
CA MET A 16 22.62 5.93 31.24
C MET A 16 22.24 7.15 30.39
N PHE A 17 22.89 8.29 30.59
CA PHE A 17 22.67 9.50 29.78
C PHE A 17 23.10 9.30 28.33
N TYR A 18 24.23 8.62 28.10
CA TYR A 18 24.69 8.25 26.75
C TYR A 18 23.66 7.38 26.01
N LEU A 19 23.11 6.36 26.67
CA LEU A 19 22.07 5.50 26.11
C LEU A 19 20.79 6.29 25.75
N ILE A 20 20.39 7.23 26.59
CA ILE A 20 19.21 8.08 26.34
C ILE A 20 19.44 8.94 25.09
N ILE A 21 20.60 9.61 24.98
CA ILE A 21 20.94 10.44 23.82
C ILE A 21 20.98 9.60 22.53
N THR A 22 21.61 8.42 22.59
CA THR A 22 21.73 7.55 21.40
C THR A 22 20.37 7.08 20.92
N ASN A 23 19.48 6.66 21.83
CA ASN A 23 18.11 6.28 21.46
C ASN A 23 17.31 7.48 20.94
N TYR A 24 17.42 8.65 21.57
CA TYR A 24 16.72 9.86 21.12
C TYR A 24 17.13 10.27 19.70
N ASN A 25 18.41 10.19 19.36
CA ASN A 25 18.92 10.50 18.03
C ASN A 25 18.52 9.48 16.96
N ASN A 26 18.09 8.27 17.33
CA ASN A 26 17.63 7.26 16.40
C ASN A 26 16.14 7.40 16.05
N ILE A 27 15.33 8.06 16.88
CA ILE A 27 13.89 8.25 16.62
C ILE A 27 13.62 8.93 15.28
N PRO A 28 14.26 10.08 14.94
CA PRO A 28 14.03 10.72 13.64
C PRO A 28 14.41 9.83 12.44
N LYS A 29 15.47 9.02 12.59
CA LYS A 29 15.88 8.09 11.52
C LYS A 29 14.86 6.99 11.29
N LEU A 30 14.27 6.44 12.35
CA LEU A 30 13.21 5.44 12.26
C LEU A 30 11.93 6.02 11.64
N ASP A 31 11.58 7.26 11.99
CA ASP A 31 10.43 7.95 11.41
C ASP A 31 10.62 8.21 9.90
N GLU A 32 11.82 8.62 9.50
CA GLU A 32 12.18 8.80 8.09
C GLU A 32 12.16 7.47 7.33
N GLU A 33 12.65 6.38 7.93
CA GLU A 33 12.61 5.04 7.35
C GLU A 33 11.17 4.55 7.16
N VAL A 34 10.29 4.71 8.17
CA VAL A 34 8.86 4.40 8.07
C VAL A 34 8.21 5.21 6.96
N SER A 35 8.48 6.50 6.88
CA SER A 35 7.97 7.39 5.84
C SER A 35 8.41 6.95 4.43
N ALA A 36 9.68 6.57 4.28
CA ALA A 36 10.22 6.07 3.01
C ALA A 36 9.58 4.73 2.61
N LYS A 37 9.45 3.78 3.53
CA LYS A 37 8.77 2.50 3.32
C LYS A 37 7.30 2.71 2.95
N TRP A 38 6.61 3.59 3.66
CA TRP A 38 5.22 3.91 3.35
C TRP A 38 5.06 4.51 1.95
N SER A 39 5.97 5.40 1.54
CA SER A 39 5.97 5.97 0.20
C SER A 39 6.10 4.90 -0.90
N GLN A 40 6.88 3.84 -0.65
CA GLN A 40 6.97 2.70 -1.56
C GLN A 40 5.64 1.95 -1.66
N VAL A 41 4.97 1.72 -0.52
CA VAL A 41 3.62 1.11 -0.48
C VAL A 41 2.62 1.95 -1.26
N GLN A 42 2.58 3.26 -1.04
CA GLN A 42 1.69 4.19 -1.76
C GLN A 42 1.92 4.14 -3.27
N ASN A 43 3.18 4.12 -3.70
CA ASN A 43 3.51 4.04 -5.13
C ASN A 43 2.95 2.75 -5.78
N GLN A 44 2.97 1.62 -5.06
CA GLN A 44 2.38 0.38 -5.57
C GLN A 44 0.85 0.48 -5.66
N TYR A 45 0.18 1.05 -4.66
CA TYR A 45 -1.27 1.27 -4.71
C TYR A 45 -1.66 2.24 -5.84
N LYS A 46 -0.92 3.31 -6.03
CA LYS A 46 -1.11 4.24 -7.15
C LYS A 46 -0.96 3.53 -8.49
N ARG A 47 0.13 2.78 -8.67
CA ARG A 47 0.37 2.00 -9.89
C ARG A 47 -0.77 1.03 -10.17
N ARG A 48 -1.29 0.34 -9.15
CA ARG A 48 -2.46 -0.52 -9.28
C ARG A 48 -3.68 0.26 -9.80
N ALA A 49 -3.97 1.41 -9.21
CA ALA A 49 -5.09 2.26 -9.62
C ALA A 49 -4.93 2.83 -11.05
N ASP A 50 -3.70 3.09 -11.48
CA ASP A 50 -3.39 3.63 -12.81
C ASP A 50 -3.48 2.58 -13.93
N LEU A 51 -3.34 1.29 -13.62
CA LEU A 51 -3.52 0.20 -14.59
C LEU A 51 -5.00 -0.08 -14.89
N ILE A 52 -5.91 0.24 -13.97
CA ILE A 52 -7.33 -0.13 -14.07
C ILE A 52 -8.05 0.50 -15.28
N PRO A 53 -7.87 1.78 -15.64
CA PRO A 53 -8.53 2.36 -16.79
C PRO A 53 -8.21 1.62 -18.10
N ASN A 54 -6.94 1.25 -18.28
CA ASN A 54 -6.50 0.51 -19.48
C ASN A 54 -7.08 -0.91 -19.49
N LEU A 55 -7.12 -1.57 -18.32
CA LEU A 55 -7.75 -2.88 -18.19
C LEU A 55 -9.23 -2.83 -18.55
N VAL A 56 -9.98 -1.88 -17.96
CA VAL A 56 -11.41 -1.69 -18.24
C VAL A 56 -11.64 -1.38 -19.72
N ALA A 57 -10.83 -0.52 -20.34
CA ALA A 57 -10.94 -0.20 -21.77
C ALA A 57 -10.70 -1.43 -22.64
N THR A 58 -9.71 -2.27 -22.32
CA THR A 58 -9.44 -3.51 -23.05
C THR A 58 -10.59 -4.49 -22.92
N VAL A 59 -11.09 -4.74 -21.70
CA VAL A 59 -12.19 -5.67 -21.45
C VAL A 59 -13.49 -5.18 -22.12
N LYS A 60 -13.77 -3.88 -22.07
CA LYS A 60 -14.96 -3.28 -22.68
C LYS A 60 -15.03 -3.50 -24.20
N GLY A 61 -13.90 -3.56 -24.88
CA GLY A 61 -13.86 -3.85 -26.32
C GLY A 61 -14.39 -5.24 -26.70
N TYR A 62 -14.41 -6.18 -25.74
CA TYR A 62 -14.87 -7.57 -25.96
C TYR A 62 -16.19 -7.88 -25.24
N ALA A 63 -16.47 -7.23 -24.12
CA ALA A 63 -17.57 -7.54 -23.21
C ALA A 63 -18.48 -6.31 -22.98
N GLU A 64 -18.92 -5.67 -24.06
CA GLU A 64 -19.64 -4.38 -24.04
C GLU A 64 -20.94 -4.40 -23.21
N HIS A 65 -21.56 -5.58 -23.05
CA HIS A 65 -22.80 -5.75 -22.30
C HIS A 65 -22.62 -5.80 -20.77
N GLU A 66 -21.39 -5.93 -20.26
CA GLU A 66 -21.07 -6.06 -18.83
C GLU A 66 -20.93 -4.68 -18.12
N LYS A 67 -21.83 -3.75 -18.45
CA LYS A 67 -21.75 -2.35 -18.00
C LYS A 67 -21.68 -2.17 -16.48
N SER A 68 -22.44 -2.99 -15.73
CA SER A 68 -22.46 -2.93 -14.26
C SER A 68 -21.09 -3.22 -13.64
N THR A 69 -20.37 -4.20 -14.18
CA THR A 69 -19.02 -4.55 -13.70
C THR A 69 -18.02 -3.42 -13.96
N PHE A 70 -18.12 -2.75 -15.13
CA PHE A 70 -17.25 -1.61 -15.43
C PHE A 70 -17.51 -0.41 -14.51
N VAL A 71 -18.78 -0.13 -14.21
CA VAL A 71 -19.17 0.94 -13.26
C VAL A 71 -18.62 0.61 -11.89
N GLU A 72 -18.82 -0.61 -11.39
CA GLU A 72 -18.34 -1.06 -10.07
C GLU A 72 -16.82 -0.91 -9.93
N VAL A 73 -16.04 -1.34 -10.93
CA VAL A 73 -14.57 -1.20 -10.93
C VAL A 73 -14.15 0.27 -10.95
N THR A 74 -14.80 1.09 -11.77
CA THR A 74 -14.49 2.52 -11.89
C THR A 74 -14.80 3.28 -10.60
N GLU A 75 -15.92 2.99 -9.97
CA GLU A 75 -16.31 3.58 -8.68
C GLU A 75 -15.36 3.15 -7.56
N ALA A 76 -15.02 1.86 -7.48
CA ALA A 76 -14.07 1.36 -6.50
C ALA A 76 -12.67 1.99 -6.68
N ARG A 77 -12.20 2.15 -7.92
CA ARG A 77 -10.98 2.88 -8.24
C ARG A 77 -11.05 4.34 -7.79
N SER A 78 -12.16 5.02 -8.07
CA SER A 78 -12.34 6.42 -7.68
C SER A 78 -12.24 6.60 -6.17
N LYS A 79 -12.89 5.73 -5.39
CA LYS A 79 -12.81 5.76 -3.92
C LYS A 79 -11.37 5.64 -3.41
N VAL A 80 -10.59 4.74 -3.98
CA VAL A 80 -9.18 4.58 -3.62
C VAL A 80 -8.34 5.79 -4.03
N SER A 81 -8.56 6.32 -5.23
CA SER A 81 -7.77 7.43 -5.78
C SER A 81 -8.02 8.77 -5.06
N THR A 82 -9.18 8.95 -4.43
CA THR A 82 -9.50 10.15 -3.64
C THR A 82 -8.92 10.12 -2.23
N MET A 83 -8.45 8.96 -1.75
CA MET A 83 -7.86 8.83 -0.43
C MET A 83 -6.40 9.30 -0.44
N ASN A 84 -6.13 10.39 0.27
CA ASN A 84 -4.76 10.84 0.49
C ASN A 84 -4.25 10.25 1.81
N ILE A 85 -3.48 9.17 1.73
CA ILE A 85 -2.91 8.49 2.89
C ILE A 85 -1.43 8.89 2.99
N THR A 86 -1.14 9.82 3.88
CA THR A 86 0.23 10.27 4.19
C THR A 86 0.84 9.43 5.31
N ALA A 87 2.13 9.58 5.59
CA ALA A 87 2.79 8.93 6.72
C ALA A 87 2.10 9.29 8.06
N ASP A 88 1.63 10.53 8.21
CA ASP A 88 0.89 10.97 9.40
C ASP A 88 -0.43 10.21 9.59
N THR A 89 -1.04 9.77 8.48
CA THR A 89 -2.29 9.01 8.51
C THR A 89 -2.10 7.60 9.08
N LEU A 90 -0.87 7.05 9.07
CA LEU A 90 -0.55 5.75 9.68
C LEU A 90 -0.89 5.71 11.17
N ASN A 91 -0.78 6.86 11.84
CA ASN A 91 -1.11 7.01 13.26
C ASN A 91 -2.63 7.13 13.52
N ASN A 92 -3.46 7.11 12.47
CA ASN A 92 -4.92 7.16 12.57
C ASN A 92 -5.56 5.81 12.19
N PRO A 93 -5.93 4.97 13.18
CA PRO A 93 -6.49 3.64 12.92
C PRO A 93 -7.79 3.68 12.09
N ALA A 94 -8.63 4.72 12.28
CA ALA A 94 -9.87 4.85 11.54
C ALA A 94 -9.63 5.13 10.05
N ALA A 95 -8.67 6.01 9.73
CA ALA A 95 -8.29 6.31 8.35
C ALA A 95 -7.64 5.09 7.67
N MET A 96 -6.79 4.37 8.37
CA MET A 96 -6.19 3.12 7.88
C MET A 96 -7.23 2.03 7.63
N GLN A 97 -8.24 1.91 8.50
CA GLN A 97 -9.34 0.96 8.29
C GLN A 97 -10.19 1.34 7.07
N GLN A 98 -10.49 2.63 6.88
CA GLN A 98 -11.21 3.09 5.69
C GLN A 98 -10.42 2.80 4.41
N PHE A 99 -9.12 3.05 4.41
CA PHE A 99 -8.24 2.71 3.30
C PHE A 99 -8.22 1.21 3.01
N ALA A 100 -8.06 0.39 4.03
CA ALA A 100 -8.08 -1.06 3.89
C ALA A 100 -9.41 -1.56 3.30
N ASN A 101 -10.53 -1.01 3.74
CA ASN A 101 -11.87 -1.33 3.21
C ASN A 101 -12.02 -0.90 1.74
N ALA A 102 -11.53 0.27 1.37
CA ALA A 102 -11.56 0.73 -0.01
C ALA A 102 -10.70 -0.15 -0.93
N GLN A 103 -9.50 -0.55 -0.48
CA GLN A 103 -8.64 -1.48 -1.21
C GLN A 103 -9.27 -2.87 -1.35
N ALA A 104 -9.94 -3.38 -0.32
CA ALA A 104 -10.68 -4.63 -0.37
C ALA A 104 -11.86 -4.56 -1.36
N GLY A 105 -12.58 -3.44 -1.38
CA GLY A 105 -13.64 -3.17 -2.35
C GLY A 105 -13.13 -3.19 -3.79
N LEU A 106 -11.98 -2.56 -4.04
CA LEU A 106 -11.33 -2.57 -5.35
C LEU A 106 -10.89 -3.98 -5.75
N SER A 107 -10.30 -4.76 -4.85
CA SER A 107 -9.93 -6.15 -5.10
C SER A 107 -11.16 -7.01 -5.46
N SER A 108 -12.28 -6.82 -4.76
CA SER A 108 -13.54 -7.52 -5.05
C SER A 108 -14.09 -7.17 -6.43
N ALA A 109 -14.09 -5.88 -6.79
CA ALA A 109 -14.55 -5.42 -8.11
C ALA A 109 -13.67 -5.97 -9.24
N LEU A 110 -12.35 -5.98 -9.06
CA LEU A 110 -11.41 -6.58 -10.02
C LEU A 110 -11.62 -8.11 -10.15
N SER A 111 -11.88 -8.81 -9.06
CA SER A 111 -12.19 -10.24 -9.10
C SER A 111 -13.45 -10.53 -9.92
N LYS A 112 -14.50 -9.70 -9.80
CA LYS A 112 -15.70 -9.82 -10.63
C LYS A 112 -15.39 -9.55 -12.11
N LEU A 113 -14.54 -8.56 -12.41
CA LEU A 113 -14.09 -8.31 -13.76
C LEU A 113 -13.35 -9.51 -14.36
N MET A 114 -12.50 -10.19 -13.57
CA MET A 114 -11.82 -11.41 -14.02
C MET A 114 -12.79 -12.56 -14.30
N LEU A 115 -13.88 -12.69 -13.53
CA LEU A 115 -14.95 -13.66 -13.83
C LEU A 115 -15.68 -13.36 -15.13
N VAL A 116 -15.82 -12.08 -15.49
CA VAL A 116 -16.33 -11.69 -16.82
C VAL A 116 -15.39 -12.16 -17.92
N VAL A 117 -14.09 -11.92 -17.77
CA VAL A 117 -13.07 -12.31 -18.76
C VAL A 117 -13.11 -13.82 -19.08
N GLU A 118 -13.39 -14.67 -18.08
CA GLU A 118 -13.50 -16.12 -18.30
C GLU A 118 -14.60 -16.52 -19.28
N LYS A 119 -15.62 -15.67 -19.49
CA LYS A 119 -16.70 -15.90 -20.45
C LYS A 119 -16.32 -15.53 -21.89
N TYR A 120 -15.19 -14.83 -22.09
CA TYR A 120 -14.76 -14.27 -23.37
C TYR A 120 -13.37 -14.81 -23.75
N PRO A 121 -13.27 -15.98 -24.43
CA PRO A 121 -11.98 -16.62 -24.75
C PRO A 121 -11.03 -15.74 -25.56
N ASP A 122 -11.58 -14.94 -26.50
CA ASP A 122 -10.78 -14.05 -27.35
C ASP A 122 -10.13 -12.91 -26.54
N LEU A 123 -10.84 -12.41 -25.52
CA LEU A 123 -10.28 -11.44 -24.57
C LEU A 123 -9.18 -12.07 -23.74
N LYS A 124 -9.39 -13.29 -23.26
CA LYS A 124 -8.41 -14.01 -22.44
C LYS A 124 -7.11 -14.27 -23.21
N ALA A 125 -7.18 -14.46 -24.53
CA ALA A 125 -6.05 -14.64 -25.43
C ALA A 125 -5.42 -13.29 -25.89
N ASN A 126 -6.00 -12.15 -25.55
CA ASN A 126 -5.50 -10.85 -25.98
C ASN A 126 -4.20 -10.49 -25.27
N GLU A 127 -3.13 -10.20 -26.03
CA GLU A 127 -1.81 -9.90 -25.49
C GLU A 127 -1.78 -8.68 -24.56
N ASN A 128 -2.53 -7.62 -24.90
CA ASN A 128 -2.62 -6.43 -24.05
C ASN A 128 -3.31 -6.74 -22.73
N PHE A 129 -4.36 -7.56 -22.75
CA PHE A 129 -5.04 -8.01 -21.55
C PHE A 129 -4.09 -8.82 -20.64
N MET A 130 -3.40 -9.82 -21.21
CA MET A 130 -2.44 -10.64 -20.46
C MET A 130 -1.29 -9.82 -19.86
N ALA A 131 -0.78 -8.82 -20.61
CA ALA A 131 0.25 -7.92 -20.11
C ALA A 131 -0.25 -7.06 -18.93
N LEU A 132 -1.48 -6.52 -19.01
CA LEU A 132 -2.10 -5.73 -17.94
C LEU A 132 -2.40 -6.59 -16.71
N GLN A 133 -2.90 -7.81 -16.90
CA GLN A 133 -3.14 -8.78 -15.84
C GLN A 133 -1.82 -9.09 -15.09
N SER A 134 -0.77 -9.44 -15.82
CA SER A 134 0.55 -9.71 -15.24
C SER A 134 1.11 -8.53 -14.45
N GLN A 135 0.92 -7.30 -14.95
CA GLN A 135 1.33 -6.09 -14.23
C GLN A 135 0.51 -5.88 -12.95
N LEU A 136 -0.79 -6.16 -12.96
CA LEU A 136 -1.65 -6.09 -11.79
C LEU A 136 -1.24 -7.11 -10.72
N GLU A 137 -1.04 -8.36 -11.12
CA GLU A 137 -0.58 -9.44 -10.22
C GLU A 137 0.80 -9.13 -9.62
N GLY A 138 1.72 -8.63 -10.44
CA GLY A 138 3.04 -8.17 -10.00
C GLY A 138 2.96 -7.01 -9.00
N THR A 139 2.01 -6.10 -9.20
CA THR A 139 1.78 -4.98 -8.28
C THR A 139 1.17 -5.47 -6.95
N GLU A 140 0.20 -6.39 -6.99
CA GLU A 140 -0.40 -7.00 -5.81
C GLU A 140 0.64 -7.74 -4.95
N ASN A 141 1.52 -8.51 -5.59
CA ASN A 141 2.64 -9.15 -4.91
C ASN A 141 3.55 -8.14 -4.21
N ARG A 142 3.90 -7.04 -4.88
CA ARG A 142 4.74 -5.98 -4.28
C ARG A 142 4.04 -5.28 -3.12
N ILE A 143 2.73 -5.03 -3.21
CA ILE A 143 1.94 -4.49 -2.09
C ILE A 143 2.01 -5.46 -0.90
N THR A 144 1.84 -6.76 -1.15
CA THR A 144 1.87 -7.78 -0.10
C THR A 144 3.23 -7.85 0.59
N VAL A 145 4.33 -7.74 -0.15
CA VAL A 145 5.69 -7.72 0.41
C VAL A 145 5.91 -6.43 1.19
N ALA A 146 5.65 -5.27 0.57
CA ALA A 146 5.90 -3.97 1.18
C ALA A 146 5.05 -3.68 2.45
N ARG A 147 3.96 -4.43 2.66
CA ARG A 147 3.16 -4.35 3.91
C ARG A 147 3.70 -5.21 5.04
N LYS A 148 4.63 -6.11 4.77
CA LYS A 148 5.26 -6.97 5.78
C LYS A 148 6.54 -6.36 6.34
N ASP A 149 7.21 -5.52 5.56
CA ASP A 149 8.43 -4.80 5.93
C ASP A 149 8.12 -3.56 6.78
#